data_467520e35e6a0db58a5f5f8351a391a4
#
_entry.id   467520e35e6a0db58a5f5f8351a391a4
#
_cell.length_a   1.000
_cell.length_b   1.000
_cell.length_c   1.000
_cell.angle_alpha   90.00
_cell.angle_beta   90.00
_cell.angle_gamma   90.00
#
_symmetry.space_group_name_H-M   'P 1'
#
loop_
_entity.id
_entity.type
_entity.pdbx_description
1 polymer ?
#
loop_
_entity_poly.entity_id
_entity_poly.type
_entity_poly.pdbx_seq_one_letter_code
_entity_poly.pdbx_strand_id
1 'polypeptide(L)'
;MKTKIAAIAAGLIVAASAMAETATTNSLVIHATAGTNIISKNIYGQFSEHLGHCIYEGIWVGTNSAIPNTRGIRNDVVAALKKIKVPVVRWPGGCFADEYHWMDGVGPSDKRPAIINTTWGGVVENNHFGTHEFMDFCEQVGCDPCICGNVGSGSVQEMMQWVEYMTSASDSPMANLRRQNGRDKPWKVPFFAVGNESWGCGGSMRPEFYADNFKRYNTFIKNYPGNKVYRVACGASDADYNWTEVLMANAARQMSGISLHHYSLPIPTWSGSKGSATQFGEDQWFSTLNASMSIEEMINKHSAIMDKYDPKKKIGLIVDEWGAWYDVDPGSNPGFLRQQNTLRDALVAGCNLNIFNNHAGRVKMANIAQAINVLQSMILTDKEKMIVTPTYYVFEMFTPHQDATLLPSELKCEDYSFGGKKIPGVSVSASVDQSGAVHVTLCNLNPTRAANINCELQGAAQKNVSGRVLTSADMTTHNTFEQPDNLKPEPFTDVQLAGNGFTTTLPPKSVVALELK
;
A
#
# COMPACT_ATOMS: atom_id res chain seq x y z
N MET A 1 51.56 -74.28 -9.37
CA MET A 1 51.94 -72.88 -9.71
C MET A 1 50.69 -72.09 -9.89
N LYS A 2 50.35 -71.22 -8.92
CA LYS A 2 49.16 -70.34 -8.96
C LYS A 2 49.68 -68.90 -9.00
N THR A 3 49.48 -68.24 -10.12
CA THR A 3 49.90 -66.87 -10.35
C THR A 3 48.74 -65.93 -9.85
N LYS A 4 49.04 -65.08 -8.91
CA LYS A 4 48.08 -64.03 -8.41
C LYS A 4 48.27 -62.79 -9.28
N ILE A 5 47.19 -62.31 -9.91
CA ILE A 5 47.13 -61.04 -10.59
C ILE A 5 46.56 -60.02 -9.59
N ALA A 6 47.34 -59.00 -9.27
CA ALA A 6 46.89 -57.85 -8.46
C ALA A 6 46.36 -56.78 -9.41
N ALA A 7 45.08 -56.41 -9.20
CA ALA A 7 44.47 -55.29 -9.89
C ALA A 7 44.67 -53.99 -9.06
N ILE A 8 45.35 -53.01 -9.64
CA ILE A 8 45.49 -51.64 -9.06
C ILE A 8 44.33 -50.83 -9.59
N ALA A 9 43.44 -50.43 -8.68
CA ALA A 9 42.38 -49.45 -8.95
C ALA A 9 42.92 -48.03 -8.75
N ALA A 10 43.09 -47.28 -9.82
CA ALA A 10 43.43 -45.88 -9.80
C ALA A 10 42.10 -45.07 -9.63
N GLY A 11 41.88 -44.53 -8.44
CA GLY A 11 40.77 -43.62 -8.18
C GLY A 11 41.08 -42.22 -8.72
N LEU A 12 40.34 -41.77 -9.73
CA LEU A 12 40.33 -40.37 -10.16
C LEU A 12 39.53 -39.55 -9.10
N ILE A 13 40.22 -38.73 -8.35
CA ILE A 13 39.58 -37.65 -7.54
C ILE A 13 39.34 -36.49 -8.50
N VAL A 14 38.08 -36.30 -8.92
CA VAL A 14 37.65 -35.10 -9.61
C VAL A 14 37.41 -34.05 -8.51
N ALA A 15 38.37 -33.16 -8.32
CA ALA A 15 38.18 -31.95 -7.51
C ALA A 15 37.28 -31.00 -8.29
N ALA A 16 35.99 -30.94 -7.91
CA ALA A 16 35.11 -29.87 -8.34
C ALA A 16 35.57 -28.58 -7.65
N SER A 17 36.35 -27.76 -8.37
CA SER A 17 36.58 -26.38 -7.98
C SER A 17 35.25 -25.63 -8.13
N ALA A 18 34.52 -25.43 -7.01
CA ALA A 18 33.50 -24.42 -6.94
C ALA A 18 34.19 -23.07 -7.18
N MET A 19 34.05 -22.51 -8.38
CA MET A 19 34.36 -21.10 -8.60
C MET A 19 33.45 -20.31 -7.67
N ALA A 20 33.99 -19.73 -6.62
CA ALA A 20 33.33 -18.68 -5.87
C ALA A 20 33.09 -17.56 -6.89
N GLU A 21 31.84 -17.42 -7.31
CA GLU A 21 31.40 -16.26 -8.09
C GLU A 21 31.77 -15.04 -7.28
N THR A 22 32.65 -14.18 -7.80
CA THR A 22 33.06 -12.94 -7.13
C THR A 22 31.81 -12.12 -6.94
N ALA A 23 31.36 -12.02 -5.68
CA ALA A 23 30.20 -11.22 -5.32
C ALA A 23 30.49 -9.79 -5.80
N THR A 24 29.76 -9.36 -6.82
CA THR A 24 29.86 -7.99 -7.33
C THR A 24 29.35 -7.03 -6.27
N THR A 25 30.06 -5.94 -6.08
CA THR A 25 29.76 -4.95 -5.05
C THR A 25 28.87 -3.90 -5.65
N ASN A 26 27.61 -3.82 -5.17
CA ASN A 26 26.72 -2.71 -5.50
C ASN A 26 27.18 -1.46 -4.72
N SER A 27 27.12 -0.30 -5.36
CA SER A 27 27.48 0.97 -4.72
C SER A 27 26.23 1.83 -4.47
N LEU A 28 26.14 2.35 -3.25
CA LEU A 28 25.09 3.26 -2.82
C LEU A 28 25.72 4.56 -2.31
N VAL A 29 25.27 5.70 -2.79
CA VAL A 29 25.63 7.01 -2.26
C VAL A 29 24.38 7.67 -1.70
N ILE A 30 24.41 8.09 -0.43
CA ILE A 30 23.32 8.81 0.22
C ILE A 30 23.80 10.23 0.56
N HIS A 31 23.09 11.25 0.05
CA HIS A 31 23.41 12.66 0.27
C HIS A 31 22.72 13.18 1.54
N ALA A 32 23.33 12.98 2.71
CA ALA A 32 22.71 13.23 4.01
C ALA A 32 22.39 14.72 4.29
N THR A 33 23.02 15.65 3.58
CA THR A 33 22.78 17.11 3.73
C THR A 33 21.89 17.69 2.62
N ALA A 34 21.48 16.90 1.63
CA ALA A 34 20.72 17.36 0.47
C ALA A 34 19.22 17.06 0.55
N GLY A 35 18.69 16.79 1.73
CA GLY A 35 17.27 16.51 1.93
C GLY A 35 16.39 17.72 1.62
N THR A 36 15.36 17.55 0.80
CA THR A 36 14.50 18.64 0.35
C THR A 36 13.01 18.39 0.52
N ASN A 37 12.58 17.15 0.46
CA ASN A 37 11.17 16.77 0.51
C ASN A 37 10.87 16.02 1.80
N ILE A 38 9.72 16.32 2.39
CA ILE A 38 9.18 15.49 3.48
C ILE A 38 8.42 14.32 2.84
N ILE A 39 8.74 13.11 3.28
CA ILE A 39 8.00 11.91 2.96
C ILE A 39 6.67 12.00 3.71
N SER A 40 5.58 12.23 2.98
CA SER A 40 4.27 12.32 3.61
C SER A 40 3.93 11.01 4.33
N LYS A 41 3.56 11.08 5.60
CA LYS A 41 3.08 9.90 6.33
C LYS A 41 1.96 9.17 5.60
N ASN A 42 1.13 9.90 4.84
CA ASN A 42 -0.01 9.33 4.12
C ASN A 42 0.39 8.37 2.96
N ILE A 43 1.67 8.29 2.59
CA ILE A 43 2.21 7.23 1.72
C ILE A 43 2.01 5.83 2.35
N TYR A 44 1.88 5.77 3.68
CA TYR A 44 1.66 4.55 4.46
C TYR A 44 0.17 4.31 4.77
N GLY A 45 -0.71 4.86 3.96
CA GLY A 45 -2.16 4.75 4.09
C GLY A 45 -2.70 3.35 3.77
N GLN A 46 -3.94 3.15 4.19
CA GLN A 46 -4.67 1.90 4.01
C GLN A 46 -5.94 2.13 3.23
N PHE A 47 -6.41 1.09 2.55
CA PHE A 47 -7.69 1.07 1.88
C PHE A 47 -8.61 0.02 2.51
N SER A 48 -9.85 0.39 2.76
CA SER A 48 -10.90 -0.51 3.23
C SER A 48 -12.17 -0.31 2.41
N GLU A 49 -12.80 -1.41 2.04
CA GLU A 49 -13.97 -1.42 1.17
C GLU A 49 -15.02 -2.39 1.69
N HIS A 50 -16.29 -2.12 1.41
CA HIS A 50 -17.36 -3.10 1.58
C HIS A 50 -17.21 -4.22 0.54
N LEU A 51 -16.16 -5.01 0.71
CA LEU A 51 -15.74 -6.10 -0.13
C LEU A 51 -15.35 -7.30 0.75
N GLY A 52 -15.96 -8.46 0.49
CA GLY A 52 -15.66 -9.68 1.22
C GLY A 52 -15.73 -9.49 2.73
N HIS A 53 -14.67 -9.87 3.41
CA HIS A 53 -14.55 -9.75 4.88
C HIS A 53 -13.62 -8.59 5.30
N CYS A 54 -13.49 -7.53 4.50
CA CYS A 54 -12.69 -6.37 4.92
C CYS A 54 -13.37 -5.60 6.05
N ILE A 55 -14.65 -5.27 5.88
CA ILE A 55 -15.43 -4.53 6.88
C ILE A 55 -16.04 -5.49 7.90
N TYR A 56 -17.01 -6.30 7.47
CA TYR A 56 -17.67 -7.26 8.38
C TYR A 56 -16.74 -8.43 8.67
N GLU A 57 -16.62 -8.81 9.95
CA GLU A 57 -15.70 -9.83 10.49
C GLU A 57 -14.21 -9.38 10.47
N GLY A 58 -13.85 -8.46 9.61
CA GLY A 58 -12.52 -7.85 9.54
C GLY A 58 -12.38 -6.67 10.50
N ILE A 59 -12.95 -5.51 10.17
CA ILE A 59 -12.92 -4.33 11.03
C ILE A 59 -14.00 -4.40 12.11
N TRP A 60 -15.22 -4.77 11.70
CA TRP A 60 -16.42 -4.65 12.52
C TRP A 60 -17.13 -5.98 12.72
N VAL A 61 -17.42 -6.30 13.97
CA VAL A 61 -18.07 -7.56 14.38
C VAL A 61 -19.42 -7.33 15.07
N GLY A 62 -19.81 -6.08 15.25
CA GLY A 62 -21.02 -5.71 15.98
C GLY A 62 -20.81 -5.66 17.49
N THR A 63 -21.61 -4.80 18.14
CA THR A 63 -21.47 -4.49 19.58
C THR A 63 -21.77 -5.68 20.50
N ASN A 64 -22.55 -6.64 20.01
CA ASN A 64 -22.96 -7.85 20.77
C ASN A 64 -22.06 -9.05 20.50
N SER A 65 -20.99 -8.91 19.71
CA SER A 65 -20.07 -9.99 19.40
C SER A 65 -19.30 -10.46 20.64
N ALA A 66 -19.05 -11.77 20.75
CA ALA A 66 -18.14 -12.34 21.73
C ALA A 66 -16.67 -12.04 21.44
N ILE A 67 -16.34 -11.64 20.20
CA ILE A 67 -14.98 -11.19 19.82
C ILE A 67 -14.70 -9.86 20.52
N PRO A 68 -13.56 -9.70 21.21
CA PRO A 68 -13.22 -8.46 21.91
C PRO A 68 -13.30 -7.25 20.98
N ASN A 69 -14.21 -6.33 21.31
CA ASN A 69 -14.50 -5.16 20.49
C ASN A 69 -14.78 -3.92 21.33
N THR A 70 -14.61 -2.75 20.73
CA THR A 70 -15.04 -1.47 21.28
C THR A 70 -16.08 -0.88 20.34
N ARG A 71 -17.32 -0.85 20.77
CA ARG A 71 -18.47 -0.40 19.96
C ARG A 71 -18.58 -1.11 18.61
N GLY A 72 -18.33 -2.44 18.60
CA GLY A 72 -18.41 -3.29 17.42
C GLY A 72 -17.11 -3.38 16.59
N ILE A 73 -16.12 -2.55 16.86
CA ILE A 73 -14.82 -2.53 16.16
C ILE A 73 -13.83 -3.43 16.89
N ARG A 74 -13.15 -4.32 16.17
CA ARG A 74 -12.20 -5.30 16.74
C ARG A 74 -11.02 -4.63 17.41
N ASN A 75 -10.78 -4.95 18.68
CA ASN A 75 -9.69 -4.37 19.47
C ASN A 75 -8.29 -4.81 18.99
N ASP A 76 -8.15 -6.06 18.55
CA ASP A 76 -6.90 -6.61 18.01
C ASP A 76 -6.48 -5.91 16.72
N VAL A 77 -7.41 -5.68 15.81
CA VAL A 77 -7.21 -4.96 14.56
C VAL A 77 -6.79 -3.52 14.84
N VAL A 78 -7.50 -2.82 15.74
CA VAL A 78 -7.15 -1.45 16.14
C VAL A 78 -5.74 -1.40 16.72
N ALA A 79 -5.39 -2.34 17.60
CA ALA A 79 -4.05 -2.39 18.20
C ALA A 79 -2.94 -2.60 17.16
N ALA A 80 -3.17 -3.50 16.19
CA ALA A 80 -2.22 -3.77 15.11
C ALA A 80 -2.00 -2.54 14.22
N LEU A 81 -3.08 -1.86 13.80
CA LEU A 81 -2.99 -0.67 12.95
C LEU A 81 -2.35 0.53 13.67
N LYS A 82 -2.62 0.69 14.98
CA LYS A 82 -1.93 1.68 15.82
C LYS A 82 -0.44 1.45 15.88
N LYS A 83 -0.01 0.19 16.03
CA LYS A 83 1.41 -0.17 16.15
C LYS A 83 2.22 0.29 14.94
N ILE A 84 1.66 0.19 13.74
CA ILE A 84 2.30 0.65 12.51
C ILE A 84 1.99 2.11 12.17
N LYS A 85 1.34 2.85 13.09
CA LYS A 85 0.99 4.27 12.96
C LYS A 85 0.27 4.57 11.65
N VAL A 86 -0.78 3.79 11.31
CA VAL A 86 -1.58 4.03 10.10
C VAL A 86 -2.05 5.48 10.08
N PRO A 87 -1.68 6.28 9.07
CA PRO A 87 -1.97 7.71 9.05
C PRO A 87 -3.32 8.06 8.45
N VAL A 88 -3.81 7.25 7.51
CA VAL A 88 -5.04 7.50 6.75
C VAL A 88 -5.66 6.18 6.30
N VAL A 89 -6.99 6.11 6.32
CA VAL A 89 -7.77 4.99 5.77
C VAL A 89 -8.78 5.52 4.76
N ARG A 90 -8.79 4.95 3.55
CA ARG A 90 -9.75 5.24 2.49
C ARG A 90 -10.98 4.31 2.61
N TRP A 91 -12.20 4.89 2.52
CA TRP A 91 -13.49 4.21 2.66
C TRP A 91 -14.61 5.03 1.95
N PRO A 92 -15.75 4.49 1.50
CA PRO A 92 -16.32 3.16 1.74
C PRO A 92 -15.85 2.10 0.76
N GLY A 93 -15.06 2.47 -0.23
CA GLY A 93 -14.59 1.53 -1.22
C GLY A 93 -13.86 2.17 -2.38
N GLY A 94 -13.50 1.32 -3.31
CA GLY A 94 -13.21 1.57 -4.70
C GLY A 94 -14.51 1.53 -5.49
N CYS A 95 -14.74 0.43 -6.23
CA CYS A 95 -15.97 0.26 -7.02
C CYS A 95 -17.26 0.33 -6.19
N PHE A 96 -17.25 -0.17 -4.95
CA PHE A 96 -18.41 -0.07 -4.08
C PHE A 96 -18.78 1.38 -3.76
N ALA A 97 -17.83 2.32 -3.73
CA ALA A 97 -18.11 3.72 -3.44
C ALA A 97 -19.12 4.33 -4.43
N ASP A 98 -19.11 3.89 -5.69
CA ASP A 98 -19.96 4.42 -6.76
C ASP A 98 -21.37 3.78 -6.83
N GLU A 99 -21.64 2.79 -5.96
CA GLU A 99 -23.00 2.28 -5.70
C GLU A 99 -23.48 2.53 -4.25
N TYR A 100 -22.62 3.15 -3.39
CA TYR A 100 -22.95 3.42 -1.99
C TYR A 100 -23.68 4.74 -1.81
N HIS A 101 -24.87 4.67 -1.20
CA HIS A 101 -25.68 5.82 -0.79
C HIS A 101 -25.51 6.05 0.71
N TRP A 102 -24.76 7.08 1.10
CA TRP A 102 -24.33 7.32 2.48
C TRP A 102 -25.47 7.44 3.50
N MET A 103 -26.64 7.91 3.06
CA MET A 103 -27.84 8.02 3.92
C MET A 103 -28.31 6.66 4.40
N ASP A 104 -28.08 5.60 3.64
CA ASP A 104 -28.44 4.23 4.02
C ASP A 104 -27.59 3.71 5.19
N GLY A 105 -26.40 4.27 5.39
CA GLY A 105 -25.47 3.91 6.46
C GLY A 105 -25.53 4.80 7.71
N VAL A 106 -26.62 5.59 7.92
CA VAL A 106 -26.77 6.45 9.10
C VAL A 106 -28.10 6.23 9.82
N GLY A 107 -28.18 6.66 11.06
CA GLY A 107 -29.34 6.39 11.94
C GLY A 107 -29.29 5.02 12.61
N PRO A 108 -30.37 4.59 13.27
CA PRO A 108 -30.45 3.30 13.97
C PRO A 108 -30.19 2.12 13.02
N SER A 109 -29.26 1.24 13.37
CA SER A 109 -28.81 0.16 12.48
C SER A 109 -29.92 -0.82 12.08
N ASP A 110 -30.90 -1.06 12.96
CA ASP A 110 -32.07 -1.91 12.70
C ASP A 110 -33.07 -1.31 11.69
N LYS A 111 -32.91 -0.03 11.33
CA LYS A 111 -33.75 0.70 10.36
C LYS A 111 -33.02 1.02 9.07
N ARG A 112 -31.74 0.70 8.97
CA ARG A 112 -30.98 0.96 7.75
C ARG A 112 -31.40 0.00 6.64
N PRO A 113 -31.62 0.46 5.41
CA PRO A 113 -31.99 -0.39 4.30
C PRO A 113 -30.81 -1.32 3.94
N ALA A 114 -31.15 -2.52 3.51
CA ALA A 114 -30.19 -3.43 2.90
C ALA A 114 -30.14 -3.20 1.39
N ILE A 115 -28.96 -3.34 0.81
CA ILE A 115 -28.73 -3.26 -0.64
C ILE A 115 -28.02 -4.53 -1.12
N ILE A 116 -28.04 -4.77 -2.43
CA ILE A 116 -27.19 -5.81 -3.01
C ILE A 116 -25.86 -5.16 -3.39
N ASN A 117 -24.76 -5.70 -2.87
CA ASN A 117 -23.41 -5.35 -3.34
C ASN A 117 -23.20 -6.03 -4.69
N THR A 118 -23.49 -5.31 -5.77
CA THR A 118 -23.49 -5.89 -7.13
C THR A 118 -22.08 -6.08 -7.65
N THR A 119 -21.14 -5.30 -7.18
CA THR A 119 -19.74 -5.35 -7.60
C THR A 119 -19.00 -6.51 -6.93
N TRP A 120 -19.20 -6.72 -5.63
CA TRP A 120 -18.39 -7.67 -4.87
C TRP A 120 -19.22 -8.83 -4.31
N GLY A 121 -19.20 -9.94 -5.05
CA GLY A 121 -19.75 -11.22 -4.60
C GLY A 121 -21.27 -11.35 -4.63
N GLY A 122 -22.03 -10.32 -5.03
CA GLY A 122 -23.48 -10.36 -5.12
C GLY A 122 -24.20 -10.57 -3.77
N VAL A 123 -23.55 -10.16 -2.68
CA VAL A 123 -24.06 -10.36 -1.32
C VAL A 123 -24.94 -9.21 -0.85
N VAL A 124 -25.78 -9.47 0.16
CA VAL A 124 -26.58 -8.43 0.79
C VAL A 124 -25.70 -7.63 1.74
N GLU A 125 -25.56 -6.32 1.47
CA GLU A 125 -24.96 -5.33 2.35
C GLU A 125 -26.06 -4.79 3.28
N ASN A 126 -25.87 -4.92 4.59
CA ASN A 126 -26.88 -4.51 5.57
C ASN A 126 -26.72 -3.07 6.07
N ASN A 127 -25.70 -2.37 5.64
CA ASN A 127 -25.36 -0.99 6.00
C ASN A 127 -25.18 -0.74 7.52
N HIS A 128 -24.91 -1.80 8.31
CA HIS A 128 -24.66 -1.66 9.75
C HIS A 128 -23.32 -0.96 10.05
N PHE A 129 -22.40 -0.96 9.12
CA PHE A 129 -21.17 -0.17 9.17
C PHE A 129 -21.28 0.99 8.17
N GLY A 130 -21.44 2.19 8.68
CA GLY A 130 -21.59 3.40 7.87
C GLY A 130 -20.69 4.53 8.36
N THR A 131 -21.12 5.76 8.12
CA THR A 131 -20.30 6.96 8.43
C THR A 131 -19.86 7.02 9.90
N HIS A 132 -20.76 6.75 10.84
CA HIS A 132 -20.45 6.82 12.27
C HIS A 132 -19.47 5.75 12.70
N GLU A 133 -19.67 4.53 12.27
CA GLU A 133 -18.83 3.39 12.59
C GLU A 133 -17.42 3.55 11.97
N PHE A 134 -17.34 4.05 10.73
CA PHE A 134 -16.05 4.32 10.08
C PHE A 134 -15.28 5.45 10.79
N MET A 135 -15.96 6.55 11.13
CA MET A 135 -15.32 7.66 11.84
C MET A 135 -14.87 7.23 13.25
N ASP A 136 -15.64 6.39 13.93
CA ASP A 136 -15.24 5.81 15.21
C ASP A 136 -14.02 4.89 15.07
N PHE A 137 -13.98 4.08 14.02
CA PHE A 137 -12.79 3.28 13.69
C PHE A 137 -11.56 4.18 13.50
N CYS A 138 -11.67 5.26 12.73
CA CYS A 138 -10.56 6.20 12.55
C CYS A 138 -10.13 6.85 13.86
N GLU A 139 -11.09 7.25 14.72
CA GLU A 139 -10.80 7.81 16.05
C GLU A 139 -10.12 6.78 16.96
N GLN A 140 -10.54 5.52 16.93
CA GLN A 140 -9.92 4.43 17.70
C GLN A 140 -8.51 4.10 17.21
N VAL A 141 -8.25 4.07 15.91
CA VAL A 141 -6.92 3.86 15.32
C VAL A 141 -6.03 5.11 15.52
N GLY A 142 -6.60 6.29 15.51
CA GLY A 142 -5.89 7.57 15.53
C GLY A 142 -5.39 8.00 14.15
N CYS A 143 -6.16 7.67 13.10
CA CYS A 143 -5.85 7.99 11.70
C CYS A 143 -6.84 9.00 11.11
N ASP A 144 -6.45 9.63 10.00
CA ASP A 144 -7.32 10.50 9.22
C ASP A 144 -8.26 9.68 8.31
N PRO A 145 -9.55 10.06 8.17
CA PRO A 145 -10.43 9.47 7.16
C PRO A 145 -10.12 10.05 5.77
N CYS A 146 -10.12 9.19 4.76
CA CYS A 146 -10.18 9.55 3.35
C CYS A 146 -11.50 9.01 2.77
N ILE A 147 -12.46 9.88 2.53
CA ILE A 147 -13.79 9.51 2.06
C ILE A 147 -13.80 9.46 0.53
N CYS A 148 -14.31 8.38 -0.04
CA CYS A 148 -14.56 8.26 -1.47
C CYS A 148 -16.04 8.49 -1.77
N GLY A 149 -16.37 9.56 -2.51
CA GLY A 149 -17.73 9.96 -2.82
C GLY A 149 -18.26 9.34 -4.10
N ASN A 150 -19.54 9.02 -4.12
CA ASN A 150 -20.26 8.40 -5.23
C ASN A 150 -20.49 9.38 -6.39
N VAL A 151 -19.81 9.15 -7.53
CA VAL A 151 -20.00 9.88 -8.79
C VAL A 151 -20.72 9.00 -9.82
N GLY A 152 -20.76 7.68 -9.60
CA GLY A 152 -21.39 6.71 -10.47
C GLY A 152 -22.92 6.79 -10.43
N SER A 153 -23.54 6.31 -9.36
CA SER A 153 -24.99 6.30 -9.16
C SER A 153 -25.51 7.47 -8.33
N GLY A 154 -24.62 8.16 -7.58
CA GLY A 154 -24.99 9.26 -6.69
C GLY A 154 -25.28 10.58 -7.38
N SER A 155 -25.76 11.54 -6.60
CA SER A 155 -26.03 12.90 -7.07
C SER A 155 -25.11 13.93 -6.43
N VAL A 156 -24.97 15.10 -7.08
CA VAL A 156 -24.23 16.25 -6.52
C VAL A 156 -24.81 16.67 -5.18
N GLN A 157 -26.14 16.66 -5.05
CA GLN A 157 -26.83 17.01 -3.80
C GLN A 157 -26.47 16.04 -2.68
N GLU A 158 -26.47 14.76 -2.96
CA GLU A 158 -26.13 13.72 -2.00
C GLU A 158 -24.69 13.87 -1.47
N MET A 159 -23.73 14.07 -2.37
CA MET A 159 -22.34 14.30 -1.97
C MET A 159 -22.16 15.59 -1.17
N MET A 160 -22.81 16.68 -1.57
CA MET A 160 -22.81 17.95 -0.84
C MET A 160 -23.36 17.76 0.58
N GLN A 161 -24.49 17.04 0.71
CA GLN A 161 -25.14 16.77 1.98
C GLN A 161 -24.27 15.89 2.89
N TRP A 162 -23.54 14.92 2.32
CA TRP A 162 -22.62 14.08 3.10
C TRP A 162 -21.47 14.89 3.69
N VAL A 163 -20.86 15.77 2.90
CA VAL A 163 -19.80 16.68 3.39
C VAL A 163 -20.34 17.61 4.48
N GLU A 164 -21.54 18.16 4.31
CA GLU A 164 -22.18 18.99 5.33
C GLU A 164 -22.46 18.18 6.60
N TYR A 165 -23.03 16.98 6.47
CA TYR A 165 -23.30 16.06 7.57
C TYR A 165 -22.06 15.80 8.42
N MET A 166 -20.96 15.47 7.77
CA MET A 166 -19.71 15.13 8.46
C MET A 166 -19.03 16.35 9.09
N THR A 167 -19.03 17.50 8.43
CA THR A 167 -18.05 18.57 8.70
C THR A 167 -18.63 19.91 9.12
N SER A 168 -19.95 20.11 9.02
CA SER A 168 -20.58 21.38 9.43
C SER A 168 -20.90 21.42 10.92
N ALA A 169 -20.54 22.54 11.57
CA ALA A 169 -20.95 22.85 12.93
C ALA A 169 -22.23 23.71 12.99
N SER A 170 -22.74 24.18 11.84
CA SER A 170 -23.86 25.11 11.73
C SER A 170 -25.18 24.51 12.24
N ASP A 171 -26.14 25.35 12.52
CA ASP A 171 -27.54 24.95 12.70
C ASP A 171 -28.16 24.76 11.30
N SER A 172 -27.99 23.58 10.74
CA SER A 172 -28.43 23.26 9.39
C SER A 172 -28.96 21.82 9.32
N PRO A 173 -29.79 21.49 8.32
CA PRO A 173 -30.46 20.18 8.28
C PRO A 173 -29.56 18.98 8.44
N MET A 174 -28.42 18.92 7.73
CA MET A 174 -27.52 17.78 7.78
C MET A 174 -26.70 17.74 9.07
N ALA A 175 -26.25 18.89 9.59
CA ALA A 175 -25.59 18.94 10.89
C ALA A 175 -26.56 18.57 12.03
N ASN A 176 -27.84 18.96 11.94
CA ASN A 176 -28.86 18.56 12.89
C ASN A 176 -29.17 17.06 12.81
N LEU A 177 -29.23 16.49 11.61
CA LEU A 177 -29.36 15.03 11.42
C LEU A 177 -28.19 14.26 12.07
N ARG A 178 -26.94 14.73 11.91
CA ARG A 178 -25.80 14.14 12.62
C ARG A 178 -25.98 14.16 14.13
N ARG A 179 -26.45 15.30 14.70
CA ARG A 179 -26.71 15.41 16.15
C ARG A 179 -27.81 14.45 16.60
N GLN A 180 -28.89 14.34 15.83
CA GLN A 180 -29.97 13.37 16.08
C GLN A 180 -29.47 11.94 16.07
N ASN A 181 -28.47 11.64 15.22
CA ASN A 181 -27.80 10.34 15.14
C ASN A 181 -26.69 10.16 16.20
N GLY A 182 -26.64 11.03 17.23
CA GLY A 182 -25.78 10.86 18.40
C GLY A 182 -24.39 11.50 18.33
N ARG A 183 -24.08 12.25 17.26
CA ARG A 183 -22.79 12.95 17.16
C ARG A 183 -22.99 14.46 17.14
N ASP A 184 -22.66 15.10 18.25
CA ASP A 184 -22.84 16.56 18.41
C ASP A 184 -21.78 17.33 17.59
N LYS A 185 -20.51 17.05 17.77
CA LYS A 185 -19.42 17.76 17.09
C LYS A 185 -19.15 17.19 15.69
N PRO A 186 -18.83 18.06 14.69
CA PRO A 186 -18.40 17.58 13.38
C PRO A 186 -17.10 16.78 13.50
N TRP A 187 -16.88 15.88 12.54
CA TRP A 187 -15.59 15.24 12.35
C TRP A 187 -14.67 16.13 11.52
N LYS A 188 -13.38 15.86 11.61
CA LYS A 188 -12.38 16.38 10.70
C LYS A 188 -12.21 15.39 9.56
N VAL A 189 -12.50 15.81 8.33
CA VAL A 189 -12.38 15.01 7.11
C VAL A 189 -11.38 15.72 6.18
N PRO A 190 -10.08 15.43 6.33
CA PRO A 190 -9.05 16.15 5.56
C PRO A 190 -9.02 15.74 4.09
N PHE A 191 -9.42 14.51 3.74
CA PHE A 191 -9.32 13.99 2.38
C PHE A 191 -10.67 13.53 1.86
N PHE A 192 -10.98 13.92 0.61
CA PHE A 192 -12.20 13.53 -0.06
C PHE A 192 -11.91 13.24 -1.55
N ALA A 193 -12.08 11.99 -1.95
CA ALA A 193 -12.00 11.56 -3.34
C ALA A 193 -13.37 11.74 -4.02
N VAL A 194 -13.37 12.30 -5.22
CA VAL A 194 -14.57 12.59 -6.01
C VAL A 194 -14.71 11.52 -7.10
N GLY A 195 -15.32 10.40 -6.73
CA GLY A 195 -15.45 9.20 -7.56
C GLY A 195 -14.26 8.25 -7.45
N ASN A 196 -14.45 7.05 -7.98
CA ASN A 196 -13.48 5.98 -8.08
C ASN A 196 -13.55 5.36 -9.48
N GLU A 197 -12.38 5.05 -10.09
CA GLU A 197 -12.30 4.30 -11.35
C GLU A 197 -13.40 4.67 -12.36
N SER A 198 -13.63 5.97 -12.54
CA SER A 198 -14.75 6.46 -13.33
C SER A 198 -14.63 6.08 -14.82
N TRP A 199 -13.45 5.65 -15.26
CA TRP A 199 -13.20 5.02 -16.56
C TRP A 199 -13.71 3.57 -16.65
N GLY A 200 -13.97 2.92 -15.52
CA GLY A 200 -14.43 1.53 -15.39
C GLY A 200 -15.68 1.43 -14.51
N CYS A 201 -15.59 0.74 -13.40
CA CYS A 201 -16.71 0.45 -12.49
C CYS A 201 -17.41 1.71 -11.95
N GLY A 202 -16.73 2.85 -11.87
CA GLY A 202 -17.31 4.12 -11.45
C GLY A 202 -18.10 4.85 -12.52
N GLY A 203 -18.47 4.19 -13.64
CA GLY A 203 -19.41 4.76 -14.63
C GLY A 203 -19.00 4.69 -16.08
N SER A 204 -17.88 4.03 -16.43
CA SER A 204 -17.38 3.85 -17.81
C SER A 204 -17.31 5.16 -18.60
N MET A 205 -16.81 6.21 -17.96
CA MET A 205 -16.76 7.57 -18.48
C MET A 205 -15.54 7.78 -19.39
N ARG A 206 -15.67 8.68 -20.36
CA ARG A 206 -14.51 9.27 -21.03
C ARG A 206 -13.85 10.31 -20.13
N PRO A 207 -12.54 10.57 -20.26
CA PRO A 207 -11.83 11.51 -19.37
C PRO A 207 -12.41 12.94 -19.42
N GLU A 208 -12.89 13.42 -20.59
CA GLU A 208 -13.51 14.75 -20.71
C GLU A 208 -14.83 14.83 -19.93
N PHE A 209 -15.66 13.78 -20.02
CA PHE A 209 -16.92 13.72 -19.30
C PHE A 209 -16.69 13.66 -17.79
N TYR A 210 -15.73 12.85 -17.36
CA TYR A 210 -15.37 12.82 -15.94
C TYR A 210 -14.79 14.17 -15.48
N ALA A 211 -13.95 14.84 -16.26
CA ALA A 211 -13.42 16.15 -15.93
C ALA A 211 -14.54 17.18 -15.69
N ASP A 212 -15.59 17.16 -16.51
CA ASP A 212 -16.76 18.03 -16.35
C ASP A 212 -17.59 17.64 -15.11
N ASN A 213 -17.79 16.33 -14.87
CA ASN A 213 -18.43 15.85 -13.65
C ASN A 213 -17.64 16.22 -12.40
N PHE A 214 -16.33 16.01 -12.40
CA PHE A 214 -15.47 16.40 -11.28
C PHE A 214 -15.65 17.87 -10.94
N LYS A 215 -15.60 18.78 -11.92
CA LYS A 215 -15.83 20.22 -11.71
C LYS A 215 -17.20 20.49 -11.11
N ARG A 216 -18.23 19.81 -11.60
CA ARG A 216 -19.61 19.94 -11.14
C ARG A 216 -19.76 19.52 -9.69
N TYR A 217 -19.30 18.31 -9.32
CA TYR A 217 -19.36 17.80 -7.95
C TYR A 217 -18.49 18.64 -7.00
N ASN A 218 -17.26 18.92 -7.40
CA ASN A 218 -16.30 19.68 -6.59
C ASN A 218 -16.76 21.11 -6.29
N THR A 219 -17.56 21.73 -7.17
CA THR A 219 -18.14 23.05 -6.95
C THR A 219 -18.99 23.09 -5.68
N PHE A 220 -19.65 22.01 -5.34
CA PHE A 220 -20.58 21.92 -4.19
C PHE A 220 -19.96 21.28 -2.95
N ILE A 221 -18.77 20.70 -3.03
CA ILE A 221 -17.99 20.29 -1.87
C ILE A 221 -17.41 21.54 -1.21
N LYS A 222 -17.99 21.96 -0.08
CA LYS A 222 -17.57 23.19 0.60
C LYS A 222 -16.60 22.89 1.75
N ASN A 223 -15.71 23.85 2.03
CA ASN A 223 -14.96 23.85 3.28
C ASN A 223 -15.81 24.52 4.34
N TYR A 224 -16.11 23.81 5.41
CA TYR A 224 -16.75 24.38 6.60
C TYR A 224 -15.68 24.87 7.59
N PRO A 225 -16.02 25.82 8.49
CA PRO A 225 -15.05 26.32 9.47
C PRO A 225 -14.36 25.20 10.25
N GLY A 226 -13.03 25.24 10.29
CA GLY A 226 -12.21 24.21 10.94
C GLY A 226 -11.95 22.95 10.12
N ASN A 227 -12.54 22.83 8.92
CA ASN A 227 -12.36 21.66 8.05
C ASN A 227 -12.03 22.07 6.60
N LYS A 228 -10.76 22.02 6.25
CA LYS A 228 -10.29 22.22 4.88
C LYS A 228 -10.12 20.86 4.20
N VAL A 229 -10.86 20.63 3.13
CA VAL A 229 -10.87 19.37 2.39
C VAL A 229 -9.82 19.38 1.29
N TYR A 230 -8.94 18.39 1.28
CA TYR A 230 -8.05 18.05 0.18
C TYR A 230 -8.83 17.18 -0.82
N ARG A 231 -9.10 17.72 -2.02
CA ARG A 231 -9.98 17.10 -3.01
C ARG A 231 -9.16 16.31 -4.00
N VAL A 232 -9.42 15.00 -4.08
CA VAL A 232 -8.75 14.08 -5.00
C VAL A 232 -9.66 13.80 -6.19
N ALA A 233 -9.19 14.10 -7.40
CA ALA A 233 -9.87 13.69 -8.61
C ALA A 233 -9.55 12.21 -8.90
N CYS A 234 -10.54 11.45 -9.39
CA CYS A 234 -10.31 10.10 -9.90
C CYS A 234 -9.33 10.16 -11.09
N GLY A 235 -8.19 9.52 -10.93
CA GLY A 235 -7.11 9.52 -11.91
C GLY A 235 -7.06 8.24 -12.75
N ALA A 236 -5.92 8.00 -13.34
CA ALA A 236 -5.69 6.94 -14.30
C ALA A 236 -5.56 5.55 -13.67
N SER A 237 -5.80 4.51 -14.48
CA SER A 237 -5.28 3.17 -14.25
C SER A 237 -3.97 3.01 -15.00
N ASP A 238 -2.94 2.52 -14.31
CA ASP A 238 -1.65 2.18 -14.90
C ASP A 238 -1.11 3.29 -15.84
N ALA A 239 -0.85 2.97 -17.09
CA ALA A 239 -0.26 3.84 -18.11
C ALA A 239 -1.28 4.63 -18.95
N ASP A 240 -2.51 4.85 -18.44
CA ASP A 240 -3.46 5.74 -19.15
C ASP A 240 -3.06 7.22 -18.97
N TYR A 241 -2.00 7.61 -19.63
CA TYR A 241 -1.48 8.98 -19.62
C TYR A 241 -2.45 9.98 -20.20
N ASN A 242 -3.34 9.55 -21.14
CA ASN A 242 -4.35 10.42 -21.73
C ASN A 242 -5.37 10.87 -20.68
N TRP A 243 -5.78 9.97 -19.77
CA TRP A 243 -6.67 10.34 -18.66
C TRP A 243 -6.08 11.46 -17.82
N THR A 244 -4.82 11.35 -17.44
CA THR A 244 -4.12 12.37 -16.64
C THR A 244 -3.96 13.68 -17.43
N GLU A 245 -3.59 13.63 -18.71
CA GLU A 245 -3.43 14.84 -19.56
C GLU A 245 -4.76 15.61 -19.66
N VAL A 246 -5.87 14.91 -19.95
CA VAL A 246 -7.19 15.54 -20.07
C VAL A 246 -7.66 16.16 -18.76
N LEU A 247 -7.50 15.44 -17.64
CA LEU A 247 -7.90 15.98 -16.34
C LEU A 247 -7.07 17.20 -15.93
N MET A 248 -5.76 17.14 -16.10
CA MET A 248 -4.88 18.25 -15.78
C MET A 248 -5.15 19.47 -16.65
N ALA A 249 -5.43 19.29 -17.94
CA ALA A 249 -5.77 20.38 -18.86
C ALA A 249 -7.08 21.07 -18.47
N ASN A 250 -8.09 20.31 -18.01
CA ASN A 250 -9.45 20.81 -17.83
C ASN A 250 -9.81 21.18 -16.38
N ALA A 251 -9.18 20.56 -15.37
CA ALA A 251 -9.62 20.65 -13.99
C ALA A 251 -8.49 20.90 -12.94
N ALA A 252 -7.22 21.03 -13.34
CA ALA A 252 -6.09 21.18 -12.43
C ALA A 252 -6.28 22.26 -11.36
N ARG A 253 -6.91 23.39 -11.69
CA ARG A 253 -7.13 24.51 -10.74
C ARG A 253 -8.12 24.19 -9.63
N GLN A 254 -8.85 23.10 -9.73
CA GLN A 254 -9.95 22.75 -8.84
C GLN A 254 -9.65 21.52 -7.98
N MET A 255 -8.57 20.76 -8.28
CA MET A 255 -8.15 19.61 -7.51
C MET A 255 -6.95 19.92 -6.61
N SER A 256 -6.82 19.17 -5.53
CA SER A 256 -5.65 19.15 -4.66
C SER A 256 -4.75 17.96 -4.95
N GLY A 257 -5.32 16.89 -5.48
CA GLY A 257 -4.62 15.68 -5.91
C GLY A 257 -5.37 14.99 -7.05
N ILE A 258 -4.65 14.11 -7.74
CA ILE A 258 -5.18 13.20 -8.77
C ILE A 258 -4.75 11.78 -8.41
N SER A 259 -5.66 10.82 -8.51
CA SER A 259 -5.35 9.43 -8.14
C SER A 259 -4.59 8.68 -9.23
N LEU A 260 -3.98 7.57 -8.84
CA LEU A 260 -3.37 6.58 -9.72
C LEU A 260 -3.58 5.20 -9.10
N HIS A 261 -4.08 4.26 -9.89
CA HIS A 261 -4.23 2.86 -9.49
C HIS A 261 -3.21 1.99 -10.22
N HIS A 262 -2.60 1.05 -9.50
CA HIS A 262 -1.68 0.07 -10.09
C HIS A 262 -1.67 -1.24 -9.30
N TYR A 263 -1.97 -2.34 -9.98
CA TYR A 263 -1.89 -3.68 -9.41
C TYR A 263 -0.78 -4.52 -10.06
N SER A 264 0.04 -5.16 -9.23
CA SER A 264 1.10 -6.06 -9.67
C SER A 264 0.54 -7.47 -9.87
N LEU A 265 0.39 -7.86 -11.12
CA LEU A 265 -0.10 -9.18 -11.51
C LEU A 265 1.05 -10.08 -11.99
N PRO A 266 1.19 -11.31 -11.47
CA PRO A 266 2.19 -12.27 -11.98
C PRO A 266 1.92 -12.69 -13.42
N ILE A 267 0.64 -12.80 -13.79
CA ILE A 267 0.17 -12.99 -15.17
C ILE A 267 -0.59 -11.73 -15.56
N PRO A 268 -0.13 -10.97 -16.58
CA PRO A 268 -0.69 -9.66 -16.91
C PRO A 268 -2.03 -9.79 -17.66
N THR A 269 -3.04 -10.30 -16.97
CA THR A 269 -4.40 -10.48 -17.50
C THR A 269 -5.45 -10.13 -16.47
N TRP A 270 -6.49 -9.45 -16.91
CA TRP A 270 -7.69 -9.20 -16.11
C TRP A 270 -8.75 -10.29 -16.27
N SER A 271 -8.61 -11.15 -17.29
CA SER A 271 -9.48 -12.31 -17.54
C SER A 271 -8.73 -13.61 -17.27
N GLY A 272 -9.37 -14.57 -16.57
CA GLY A 272 -8.76 -15.85 -16.22
C GLY A 272 -7.85 -15.78 -15.00
N SER A 273 -7.01 -16.81 -14.85
CA SER A 273 -6.09 -16.92 -13.71
C SER A 273 -5.01 -15.85 -13.76
N LYS A 274 -4.77 -15.25 -12.61
CA LYS A 274 -3.69 -14.28 -12.36
C LYS A 274 -2.45 -14.93 -11.72
N GLY A 275 -2.53 -16.24 -11.42
CA GLY A 275 -1.51 -16.99 -10.73
C GLY A 275 -1.79 -17.15 -9.23
N SER A 276 -1.18 -18.18 -8.65
CA SER A 276 -1.40 -18.53 -7.25
C SER A 276 -0.72 -17.55 -6.28
N ALA A 277 -1.39 -17.27 -5.17
CA ALA A 277 -0.81 -16.50 -4.07
C ALA A 277 0.33 -17.26 -3.37
N THR A 278 0.24 -18.60 -3.25
CA THR A 278 1.15 -19.41 -2.42
C THR A 278 1.90 -20.51 -3.17
N GLN A 279 1.47 -20.86 -4.39
CA GLN A 279 2.09 -21.91 -5.19
C GLN A 279 2.64 -21.33 -6.50
N PHE A 280 3.89 -20.88 -6.47
CA PHE A 280 4.53 -20.23 -7.60
C PHE A 280 6.04 -20.54 -7.64
N GLY A 281 6.60 -20.43 -8.84
CA GLY A 281 8.03 -20.52 -9.09
C GLY A 281 8.71 -19.17 -9.28
N GLU A 282 9.98 -19.20 -9.67
CA GLU A 282 10.77 -17.98 -9.92
C GLU A 282 10.19 -17.14 -11.08
N ASP A 283 9.51 -17.77 -12.03
CA ASP A 283 8.82 -17.09 -13.12
C ASP A 283 7.74 -16.11 -12.63
N GLN A 284 6.88 -16.54 -11.71
CA GLN A 284 5.85 -15.69 -11.14
C GLN A 284 6.42 -14.75 -10.05
N TRP A 285 7.47 -15.14 -9.35
CA TRP A 285 8.23 -14.23 -8.49
C TRP A 285 8.76 -13.04 -9.29
N PHE A 286 9.51 -13.32 -10.37
CA PHE A 286 10.09 -12.29 -11.22
C PHE A 286 9.02 -11.41 -11.88
N SER A 287 7.98 -12.03 -12.47
CA SER A 287 6.95 -11.26 -13.18
C SER A 287 6.15 -10.35 -12.25
N THR A 288 5.85 -10.78 -11.01
CA THR A 288 5.21 -9.93 -10.00
C THR A 288 6.09 -8.73 -9.64
N LEU A 289 7.38 -8.96 -9.35
CA LEU A 289 8.30 -7.88 -9.02
C LEU A 289 8.55 -6.94 -10.19
N ASN A 290 8.63 -7.47 -11.42
CA ASN A 290 8.75 -6.64 -12.62
C ASN A 290 7.50 -5.74 -12.81
N ALA A 291 6.30 -6.27 -12.60
CA ALA A 291 5.07 -5.47 -12.61
C ALA A 291 5.07 -4.41 -11.50
N SER A 292 5.48 -4.78 -10.28
CA SER A 292 5.60 -3.87 -9.15
C SER A 292 6.57 -2.72 -9.43
N MET A 293 7.75 -3.00 -9.96
CA MET A 293 8.77 -1.98 -10.28
C MET A 293 8.35 -1.04 -11.41
N SER A 294 7.43 -1.45 -12.29
CA SER A 294 6.96 -0.60 -13.40
C SER A 294 6.22 0.66 -12.94
N ILE A 295 5.74 0.71 -11.70
CA ILE A 295 5.07 1.89 -11.14
C ILE A 295 5.99 3.12 -11.11
N GLU A 296 7.31 2.94 -11.03
CA GLU A 296 8.26 4.06 -11.07
C GLU A 296 8.19 4.81 -12.39
N GLU A 297 8.16 4.07 -13.52
CA GLU A 297 8.00 4.68 -14.84
C GLU A 297 6.64 5.39 -14.96
N MET A 298 5.57 4.79 -14.44
CA MET A 298 4.22 5.39 -14.43
C MET A 298 4.22 6.70 -13.65
N ILE A 299 4.75 6.72 -12.42
CA ILE A 299 4.86 7.93 -11.59
C ILE A 299 5.66 9.02 -12.33
N ASN A 300 6.78 8.67 -12.96
CA ASN A 300 7.58 9.61 -13.71
C ASN A 300 6.81 10.23 -14.88
N LYS A 301 6.10 9.42 -15.68
CA LYS A 301 5.35 9.89 -16.85
C LYS A 301 4.11 10.69 -16.45
N HIS A 302 3.32 10.23 -15.46
CA HIS A 302 2.20 11.01 -14.93
C HIS A 302 2.68 12.34 -14.33
N SER A 303 3.76 12.32 -13.56
CA SER A 303 4.36 13.54 -12.98
C SER A 303 4.82 14.53 -14.06
N ALA A 304 5.43 14.05 -15.14
CA ALA A 304 5.85 14.90 -16.25
C ALA A 304 4.65 15.58 -16.95
N ILE A 305 3.51 14.87 -17.07
CA ILE A 305 2.27 15.47 -17.54
C ILE A 305 1.76 16.52 -16.55
N MET A 306 1.71 16.18 -15.26
CA MET A 306 1.27 17.11 -14.22
C MET A 306 2.13 18.36 -14.17
N ASP A 307 3.45 18.27 -14.38
CA ASP A 307 4.38 19.39 -14.34
C ASP A 307 4.11 20.45 -15.43
N LYS A 308 3.48 20.08 -16.56
CA LYS A 308 3.05 21.04 -17.60
C LYS A 308 1.98 22.01 -17.09
N TYR A 309 1.09 21.54 -16.22
CA TYR A 309 -0.07 22.31 -15.72
C TYR A 309 0.14 22.83 -14.28
N ASP A 310 1.00 22.15 -13.52
CA ASP A 310 1.35 22.46 -12.13
C ASP A 310 2.86 22.38 -11.88
N PRO A 311 3.66 23.31 -12.46
CA PRO A 311 5.12 23.29 -12.33
C PRO A 311 5.61 23.54 -10.88
N LYS A 312 4.73 24.03 -10.00
CA LYS A 312 5.02 24.24 -8.57
C LYS A 312 4.69 23.02 -7.71
N LYS A 313 4.28 21.91 -8.32
CA LYS A 313 3.95 20.62 -7.66
C LYS A 313 3.00 20.75 -6.48
N LYS A 314 1.97 21.59 -6.62
CA LYS A 314 0.93 21.79 -5.59
C LYS A 314 -0.11 20.68 -5.58
N ILE A 315 -0.37 20.06 -6.74
CA ILE A 315 -1.28 18.94 -6.91
C ILE A 315 -0.51 17.65 -6.64
N GLY A 316 -0.95 16.90 -5.62
CA GLY A 316 -0.35 15.61 -5.28
C GLY A 316 -0.75 14.50 -6.25
N LEU A 317 0.16 13.57 -6.51
CA LEU A 317 -0.19 12.25 -7.06
C LEU A 317 -0.55 11.35 -5.88
N ILE A 318 -1.71 10.72 -5.96
CA ILE A 318 -2.32 9.92 -4.90
C ILE A 318 -2.44 8.50 -5.42
N VAL A 319 -1.59 7.60 -4.96
CA VAL A 319 -1.64 6.18 -5.37
C VAL A 319 -2.61 5.44 -4.44
N ASP A 320 -3.90 5.75 -4.56
CA ASP A 320 -4.91 5.33 -3.58
C ASP A 320 -5.45 3.91 -3.78
N GLU A 321 -4.94 3.19 -4.80
CA GLU A 321 -5.01 1.74 -4.90
C GLU A 321 -3.71 1.17 -5.48
N TRP A 322 -3.07 0.29 -4.73
CA TRP A 322 -1.88 -0.43 -5.19
C TRP A 322 -1.69 -1.73 -4.40
N GLY A 323 -0.96 -2.66 -4.99
CA GLY A 323 -0.64 -3.95 -4.37
C GLY A 323 -0.60 -5.08 -5.38
N ALA A 324 -0.50 -6.31 -4.88
CA ALA A 324 -0.51 -7.52 -5.69
C ALA A 324 -1.91 -8.13 -5.78
N TRP A 325 -2.25 -8.67 -6.95
CA TRP A 325 -3.52 -9.32 -7.19
C TRP A 325 -3.30 -10.72 -7.78
N TYR A 326 -3.77 -11.75 -7.06
CA TYR A 326 -3.67 -13.17 -7.42
C TYR A 326 -5.04 -13.80 -7.57
N ASP A 327 -5.03 -15.10 -7.89
CA ASP A 327 -6.24 -15.92 -7.77
C ASP A 327 -6.68 -15.99 -6.31
N VAL A 328 -7.98 -16.03 -6.09
CA VAL A 328 -8.56 -16.11 -4.75
C VAL A 328 -8.25 -17.45 -4.09
N ASP A 329 -8.24 -17.47 -2.77
CA ASP A 329 -8.06 -18.69 -1.99
C ASP A 329 -9.12 -19.74 -2.38
N PRO A 330 -8.71 -21.00 -2.60
CA PRO A 330 -9.64 -22.06 -2.97
C PRO A 330 -10.82 -22.20 -2.00
N GLY A 331 -12.04 -22.26 -2.55
CA GLY A 331 -13.27 -22.39 -1.75
C GLY A 331 -13.85 -21.08 -1.22
N SER A 332 -13.16 -19.95 -1.38
CA SER A 332 -13.72 -18.63 -1.09
C SER A 332 -14.63 -18.14 -2.22
N ASN A 333 -15.55 -17.20 -1.91
CA ASN A 333 -16.33 -16.52 -2.94
C ASN A 333 -15.36 -15.74 -3.86
N PRO A 334 -15.37 -15.96 -5.18
CA PRO A 334 -14.45 -15.26 -6.09
C PRO A 334 -14.56 -13.74 -6.03
N GLY A 335 -15.73 -13.19 -5.76
CA GLY A 335 -15.94 -11.75 -5.61
C GLY A 335 -15.46 -11.18 -4.28
N PHE A 336 -14.94 -12.00 -3.36
CA PHE A 336 -14.38 -11.52 -2.08
C PHE A 336 -12.90 -11.22 -2.15
N LEU A 337 -12.24 -11.57 -3.25
CA LEU A 337 -10.83 -11.31 -3.51
C LEU A 337 -9.89 -11.69 -2.35
N ARG A 338 -10.28 -12.74 -1.59
CA ARG A 338 -9.45 -13.25 -0.51
C ARG A 338 -8.25 -13.98 -1.10
N GLN A 339 -7.07 -13.57 -0.73
CA GLN A 339 -5.81 -14.22 -1.08
C GLN A 339 -4.84 -14.20 0.09
N GLN A 340 -3.94 -15.18 0.14
CA GLN A 340 -2.83 -15.22 1.08
C GLN A 340 -1.72 -14.25 0.65
N ASN A 341 -0.90 -13.83 1.62
CA ASN A 341 0.26 -12.96 1.41
C ASN A 341 1.54 -13.69 1.82
N THR A 342 2.56 -13.70 0.96
CA THR A 342 3.82 -14.39 1.16
C THR A 342 4.99 -13.40 1.27
N LEU A 343 6.23 -13.91 1.34
CA LEU A 343 7.44 -13.09 1.25
C LEU A 343 7.50 -12.28 -0.06
N ARG A 344 6.90 -12.79 -1.17
CA ARG A 344 6.78 -12.05 -2.43
C ARG A 344 6.04 -10.73 -2.23
N ASP A 345 4.95 -10.74 -1.47
CA ASP A 345 4.15 -9.54 -1.17
C ASP A 345 4.92 -8.55 -0.31
N ALA A 346 5.76 -9.02 0.60
CA ALA A 346 6.65 -8.15 1.36
C ALA A 346 7.64 -7.41 0.43
N LEU A 347 8.19 -8.08 -0.60
CA LEU A 347 9.06 -7.42 -1.58
C LEU A 347 8.28 -6.42 -2.44
N VAL A 348 7.05 -6.75 -2.88
CA VAL A 348 6.18 -5.80 -3.59
C VAL A 348 5.97 -4.55 -2.74
N ALA A 349 5.59 -4.72 -1.46
CA ALA A 349 5.37 -3.60 -0.56
C ALA A 349 6.65 -2.77 -0.33
N GLY A 350 7.78 -3.43 -0.05
CA GLY A 350 9.05 -2.76 0.20
C GLY A 350 9.55 -1.95 -1.00
N CYS A 351 9.47 -2.52 -2.20
CA CYS A 351 9.86 -1.83 -3.44
C CYS A 351 8.95 -0.64 -3.74
N ASN A 352 7.63 -0.81 -3.65
CA ASN A 352 6.70 0.26 -3.95
C ASN A 352 6.81 1.40 -2.93
N LEU A 353 6.94 1.10 -1.62
CA LEU A 353 7.15 2.14 -0.60
C LEU A 353 8.48 2.88 -0.81
N ASN A 354 9.57 2.19 -1.19
CA ASN A 354 10.82 2.85 -1.54
C ASN A 354 10.63 3.81 -2.73
N ILE A 355 9.92 3.37 -3.77
CA ILE A 355 9.62 4.20 -4.94
C ILE A 355 8.78 5.42 -4.53
N PHE A 356 7.71 5.22 -3.74
CA PHE A 356 6.85 6.34 -3.31
C PHE A 356 7.62 7.35 -2.45
N ASN A 357 8.48 6.89 -1.54
CA ASN A 357 9.34 7.75 -0.75
C ASN A 357 10.28 8.58 -1.65
N ASN A 358 10.92 7.93 -2.62
CA ASN A 358 11.84 8.61 -3.54
C ASN A 358 11.13 9.64 -4.42
N HIS A 359 9.81 9.48 -4.62
CA HIS A 359 8.96 10.43 -5.33
C HIS A 359 8.16 11.37 -4.41
N ALA A 360 8.57 11.56 -3.15
CA ALA A 360 7.88 12.39 -2.14
C ALA A 360 7.61 13.85 -2.60
N GLY A 361 8.32 14.33 -3.61
CA GLY A 361 8.05 15.64 -4.23
C GLY A 361 6.66 15.71 -4.88
N ARG A 362 6.14 14.60 -5.42
CA ARG A 362 4.86 14.52 -6.13
C ARG A 362 3.88 13.55 -5.46
N VAL A 363 4.32 12.39 -5.00
CA VAL A 363 3.48 11.40 -4.29
C VAL A 363 3.19 11.91 -2.87
N LYS A 364 1.90 12.08 -2.53
CA LYS A 364 1.47 12.64 -1.24
C LYS A 364 0.65 11.67 -0.40
N MET A 365 0.13 10.61 -1.00
CA MET A 365 -0.63 9.54 -0.33
C MET A 365 -0.51 8.27 -1.17
N ALA A 366 -0.50 7.13 -0.49
CA ALA A 366 -0.67 5.83 -1.12
C ALA A 366 -1.49 4.94 -0.18
N ASN A 367 -2.50 4.23 -0.72
CA ASN A 367 -3.36 3.37 0.09
C ASN A 367 -3.26 1.94 -0.44
N ILE A 368 -2.63 1.06 0.33
CA ILE A 368 -2.50 -0.34 -0.09
C ILE A 368 -3.86 -1.04 -0.11
N ALA A 369 -4.09 -1.85 -1.08
CA ALA A 369 -5.30 -2.63 -1.26
C ALA A 369 -5.08 -4.10 -0.76
N GLN A 370 -5.68 -4.46 0.41
CA GLN A 370 -6.48 -3.62 1.29
C GLN A 370 -6.02 -3.83 2.75
N ALA A 371 -6.62 -3.13 3.69
CA ALA A 371 -6.21 -3.23 5.10
C ALA A 371 -6.37 -4.65 5.67
N ILE A 372 -7.51 -5.32 5.38
CA ILE A 372 -7.87 -6.59 6.02
C ILE A 372 -8.51 -7.54 5.01
N ASN A 373 -8.09 -8.81 5.02
CA ASN A 373 -8.70 -9.97 4.35
C ASN A 373 -8.79 -9.92 2.81
N VAL A 374 -8.46 -8.85 2.17
CA VAL A 374 -8.69 -8.63 0.74
C VAL A 374 -7.39 -8.27 0.04
N LEU A 375 -7.10 -8.92 -1.08
CA LEU A 375 -5.91 -8.67 -1.90
C LEU A 375 -4.61 -8.71 -1.06
N GLN A 376 -3.71 -7.75 -1.25
CA GLN A 376 -2.48 -7.64 -0.46
C GLN A 376 -2.76 -7.01 0.91
N SER A 377 -3.41 -7.77 1.79
CA SER A 377 -3.86 -7.27 3.09
C SER A 377 -2.75 -7.23 4.15
N MET A 378 -2.90 -6.31 5.08
CA MET A 378 -2.02 -6.19 6.26
C MET A 378 -2.33 -7.27 7.29
N ILE A 379 -3.61 -7.61 7.43
CA ILE A 379 -4.17 -8.44 8.48
C ILE A 379 -5.11 -9.46 7.86
N LEU A 380 -5.06 -10.68 8.37
CA LEU A 380 -6.06 -11.71 8.08
C LEU A 380 -6.81 -12.05 9.37
N THR A 381 -8.13 -12.18 9.24
CA THR A 381 -9.02 -12.61 10.34
C THR A 381 -9.81 -13.85 9.95
N ASP A 382 -10.10 -14.69 10.93
CA ASP A 382 -11.04 -15.81 10.86
C ASP A 382 -11.69 -15.97 12.23
N LYS A 383 -12.97 -15.60 12.33
CA LYS A 383 -13.70 -15.56 13.60
C LYS A 383 -12.93 -14.73 14.66
N GLU A 384 -12.61 -15.36 15.82
CA GLU A 384 -11.85 -14.72 16.89
C GLU A 384 -10.33 -14.59 16.62
N LYS A 385 -9.82 -15.31 15.60
CA LYS A 385 -8.39 -15.28 15.28
C LYS A 385 -8.02 -14.06 14.44
N MET A 386 -6.82 -13.55 14.65
CA MET A 386 -6.18 -12.51 13.83
C MET A 386 -4.70 -12.84 13.68
N ILE A 387 -4.18 -12.67 12.48
CA ILE A 387 -2.74 -12.72 12.18
C ILE A 387 -2.33 -11.51 11.34
N VAL A 388 -1.06 -11.14 11.44
CA VAL A 388 -0.46 -10.15 10.56
C VAL A 388 0.30 -10.84 9.43
N THR A 389 0.31 -10.22 8.26
CA THR A 389 0.95 -10.75 7.05
C THR A 389 2.41 -10.27 6.93
N PRO A 390 3.22 -10.84 6.04
CA PRO A 390 4.54 -10.30 5.72
C PRO A 390 4.50 -8.85 5.24
N THR A 391 3.44 -8.43 4.54
CA THR A 391 3.21 -7.04 4.13
C THR A 391 3.12 -6.10 5.34
N TYR A 392 2.43 -6.50 6.41
CA TYR A 392 2.34 -5.71 7.65
C TYR A 392 3.71 -5.40 8.23
N TYR A 393 4.60 -6.39 8.26
CA TYR A 393 5.94 -6.21 8.81
C TYR A 393 6.79 -5.23 8.01
N VAL A 394 6.58 -5.14 6.70
CA VAL A 394 7.24 -4.10 5.89
C VAL A 394 6.78 -2.71 6.32
N PHE A 395 5.49 -2.49 6.48
CA PHE A 395 4.98 -1.21 6.99
C PHE A 395 5.50 -0.90 8.38
N GLU A 396 5.60 -1.90 9.27
CA GLU A 396 6.20 -1.74 10.60
C GLU A 396 7.67 -1.31 10.52
N MET A 397 8.47 -1.97 9.70
CA MET A 397 9.90 -1.68 9.52
C MET A 397 10.14 -0.30 8.88
N PHE A 398 9.22 0.15 8.01
CA PHE A 398 9.33 1.40 7.26
C PHE A 398 8.68 2.61 7.97
N THR A 399 8.00 2.40 9.11
CA THR A 399 7.39 3.48 9.91
C THR A 399 8.32 4.69 10.15
N PRO A 400 9.66 4.54 10.34
CA PRO A 400 10.53 5.69 10.56
C PRO A 400 10.63 6.69 9.41
N HIS A 401 10.24 6.31 8.18
CA HIS A 401 10.20 7.23 7.05
C HIS A 401 9.01 8.20 7.10
N GLN A 402 7.97 7.91 7.90
CA GLN A 402 6.79 8.79 8.00
C GLN A 402 7.17 10.16 8.53
N ASP A 403 6.85 11.21 7.77
CA ASP A 403 7.16 12.62 8.05
C ASP A 403 8.68 12.92 8.20
N ALA A 404 9.55 11.98 7.80
CA ALA A 404 10.99 12.20 7.72
C ALA A 404 11.38 12.95 6.44
N THR A 405 12.56 13.54 6.43
CA THR A 405 13.11 14.22 5.25
C THR A 405 13.77 13.19 4.33
N LEU A 406 13.32 13.09 3.09
CA LEU A 406 13.94 12.24 2.07
C LEU A 406 15.38 12.65 1.83
N LEU A 407 16.28 11.68 1.85
CA LEU A 407 17.68 11.84 1.46
C LEU A 407 17.87 11.30 0.03
N PRO A 408 18.30 12.13 -0.92
CA PRO A 408 18.62 11.66 -2.27
C PRO A 408 19.66 10.53 -2.21
N SER A 409 19.44 9.48 -2.97
CA SER A 409 20.32 8.32 -3.01
C SER A 409 20.58 7.88 -4.46
N GLU A 410 21.82 7.49 -4.74
CA GLU A 410 22.27 6.98 -6.03
C GLU A 410 22.71 5.54 -5.85
N LEU A 411 21.94 4.61 -6.39
CA LEU A 411 22.22 3.18 -6.35
C LEU A 411 22.72 2.71 -7.72
N LYS A 412 23.89 2.08 -7.74
CA LYS A 412 24.37 1.28 -8.89
C LYS A 412 24.38 -0.18 -8.44
N CYS A 413 23.47 -0.97 -8.95
CA CYS A 413 23.35 -2.38 -8.60
C CYS A 413 23.32 -3.25 -9.86
N GLU A 414 23.59 -4.54 -9.67
CA GLU A 414 23.35 -5.54 -10.70
C GLU A 414 21.87 -5.69 -11.00
N ASP A 415 21.60 -6.08 -12.24
CA ASP A 415 20.25 -6.47 -12.63
C ASP A 415 19.93 -7.89 -12.13
N TYR A 416 18.71 -8.10 -11.67
CA TYR A 416 18.10 -9.41 -11.55
C TYR A 416 17.39 -9.75 -12.86
N SER A 417 17.82 -10.84 -13.50
CA SER A 417 17.37 -11.23 -14.84
C SER A 417 16.69 -12.59 -14.81
N PHE A 418 15.54 -12.70 -15.48
CA PHE A 418 14.79 -13.93 -15.66
C PHE A 418 14.01 -13.90 -16.98
N GLY A 419 14.01 -15.00 -17.75
CA GLY A 419 13.23 -15.11 -18.98
C GLY A 419 13.54 -14.04 -20.03
N GLY A 420 14.78 -13.54 -20.10
CA GLY A 420 15.21 -12.50 -21.03
C GLY A 420 14.80 -11.07 -20.65
N LYS A 421 14.13 -10.89 -19.50
CA LYS A 421 13.81 -9.59 -18.90
C LYS A 421 14.74 -9.30 -17.73
N LYS A 422 14.82 -8.03 -17.33
CA LYS A 422 15.66 -7.60 -16.22
C LYS A 422 15.01 -6.46 -15.43
N ILE A 423 15.27 -6.45 -14.13
CA ILE A 423 14.91 -5.37 -13.19
C ILE A 423 16.12 -5.07 -12.31
N PRO A 424 16.22 -3.91 -11.65
CA PRO A 424 17.25 -3.69 -10.64
C PRO A 424 17.22 -4.80 -9.58
N GLY A 425 18.37 -5.37 -9.24
CA GLY A 425 18.44 -6.42 -8.23
C GLY A 425 18.19 -5.93 -6.80
N VAL A 426 18.35 -4.61 -6.58
CA VAL A 426 18.16 -3.96 -5.28
C VAL A 426 17.29 -2.71 -5.44
N SER A 427 16.39 -2.47 -4.47
CA SER A 427 15.64 -1.22 -4.31
C SER A 427 16.03 -0.55 -3.00
N VAL A 428 16.06 0.80 -2.95
CA VAL A 428 16.47 1.57 -1.77
C VAL A 428 15.67 2.85 -1.61
N SER A 429 15.45 3.25 -0.36
CA SER A 429 15.07 4.61 0.03
C SER A 429 15.80 4.99 1.32
N ALA A 430 16.13 6.28 1.47
CA ALA A 430 16.79 6.82 2.65
C ALA A 430 16.12 8.09 3.13
N SER A 431 16.07 8.28 4.45
CA SER A 431 15.53 9.50 5.06
C SER A 431 16.26 9.85 6.35
N VAL A 432 16.12 11.09 6.79
CA VAL A 432 16.54 11.53 8.12
C VAL A 432 15.34 12.02 8.90
N ASP A 433 15.20 11.53 10.12
CA ASP A 433 14.13 11.94 11.02
C ASP A 433 14.47 13.21 11.82
N GLN A 434 13.53 13.70 12.62
CA GLN A 434 13.70 14.90 13.43
C GLN A 434 14.76 14.77 14.52
N SER A 435 15.17 13.55 14.89
CA SER A 435 16.26 13.30 15.86
C SER A 435 17.64 13.34 15.22
N GLY A 436 17.71 13.36 13.86
CA GLY A 436 18.93 13.26 13.08
C GLY A 436 19.36 11.82 12.78
N ALA A 437 18.54 10.81 13.15
CA ALA A 437 18.80 9.43 12.77
C ALA A 437 18.51 9.21 11.27
N VAL A 438 19.44 8.53 10.61
CA VAL A 438 19.27 8.17 9.19
C VAL A 438 18.66 6.78 9.09
N HIS A 439 17.57 6.67 8.36
CA HIS A 439 16.87 5.42 8.08
C HIS A 439 17.08 5.01 6.63
N VAL A 440 17.49 3.76 6.41
CA VAL A 440 17.72 3.21 5.07
C VAL A 440 16.96 1.91 4.94
N THR A 441 16.10 1.82 3.94
CA THR A 441 15.36 0.59 3.62
C THR A 441 15.85 0.03 2.29
N LEU A 442 16.14 -1.27 2.29
CA LEU A 442 16.76 -1.99 1.17
C LEU A 442 15.95 -3.27 0.88
N CYS A 443 15.70 -3.56 -0.40
CA CYS A 443 15.09 -4.81 -0.83
C CYS A 443 16.04 -5.53 -1.79
N ASN A 444 16.41 -6.77 -1.50
CA ASN A 444 17.09 -7.65 -2.45
C ASN A 444 16.04 -8.49 -3.17
N LEU A 445 15.85 -8.24 -4.47
CA LEU A 445 14.81 -8.88 -5.29
C LEU A 445 15.21 -10.26 -5.79
N ASN A 446 16.52 -10.57 -5.79
CA ASN A 446 17.01 -11.86 -6.27
C ASN A 446 16.65 -12.98 -5.28
N PRO A 447 15.97 -14.07 -5.71
CA PRO A 447 15.52 -15.11 -4.80
C PRO A 447 16.63 -16.05 -4.33
N THR A 448 17.78 -16.05 -4.98
CA THR A 448 18.86 -17.02 -4.74
C THR A 448 20.22 -16.40 -4.42
N ARG A 449 20.47 -15.15 -4.85
CA ARG A 449 21.77 -14.48 -4.65
C ARG A 449 21.70 -13.37 -3.60
N ALA A 450 22.68 -13.35 -2.71
CA ALA A 450 22.91 -12.24 -1.80
C ALA A 450 23.44 -11.01 -2.57
N ALA A 451 23.20 -9.81 -2.02
CA ALA A 451 23.66 -8.56 -2.61
C ALA A 451 24.59 -7.81 -1.64
N ASN A 452 25.86 -7.67 -2.00
CA ASN A 452 26.80 -6.86 -1.22
C ASN A 452 26.61 -5.38 -1.56
N ILE A 453 26.44 -4.54 -0.54
CA ILE A 453 26.27 -3.09 -0.66
C ILE A 453 27.45 -2.40 0.00
N ASN A 454 28.09 -1.51 -0.73
CA ASN A 454 29.03 -0.53 -0.19
C ASN A 454 28.35 0.85 -0.24
N CYS A 455 28.01 1.39 0.94
CA CYS A 455 27.31 2.66 1.06
C CYS A 455 28.26 3.75 1.53
N GLU A 456 28.28 4.87 0.81
CA GLU A 456 28.86 6.13 1.23
C GLU A 456 27.75 7.08 1.71
N LEU A 457 27.86 7.60 2.94
CA LEU A 457 26.97 8.61 3.48
C LEU A 457 27.65 9.97 3.45
N GLN A 458 27.34 10.77 2.43
CA GLN A 458 27.97 12.07 2.22
C GLN A 458 27.39 13.13 3.14
N GLY A 459 28.26 13.80 3.87
CA GLY A 459 27.90 14.94 4.73
C GLY A 459 27.42 14.58 6.13
N ALA A 460 27.50 13.30 6.53
CA ALA A 460 27.23 12.86 7.90
C ALA A 460 28.22 11.77 8.32
N ALA A 461 28.49 11.69 9.62
CA ALA A 461 29.25 10.60 10.23
C ALA A 461 28.38 9.94 11.29
N GLN A 462 28.29 8.63 11.23
CA GLN A 462 27.46 7.83 12.14
C GLN A 462 28.34 7.01 13.06
N LYS A 463 27.89 6.80 14.31
CA LYS A 463 28.63 6.07 15.32
C LYS A 463 28.07 4.67 15.59
N ASN A 464 26.81 4.47 15.28
CA ASN A 464 26.10 3.23 15.52
C ASN A 464 25.23 2.88 14.31
N VAL A 465 25.07 1.58 14.05
CA VAL A 465 24.12 1.05 13.09
C VAL A 465 23.38 -0.13 13.73
N SER A 466 22.09 -0.19 13.53
CA SER A 466 21.23 -1.32 13.88
C SER A 466 20.31 -1.65 12.71
N GLY A 467 19.86 -2.90 12.64
CA GLY A 467 19.02 -3.32 11.52
C GLY A 467 18.02 -4.41 11.90
N ARG A 468 17.01 -4.54 11.04
CA ARG A 468 16.04 -5.64 11.03
C ARG A 468 15.93 -6.19 9.62
N VAL A 469 15.70 -7.50 9.50
CA VAL A 469 15.53 -8.19 8.21
C VAL A 469 14.29 -9.05 8.22
N LEU A 470 13.57 -9.02 7.10
CA LEU A 470 12.49 -9.95 6.79
C LEU A 470 12.93 -10.78 5.58
N THR A 471 13.16 -12.06 5.77
CA THR A 471 13.57 -13.03 4.75
C THR A 471 13.21 -14.45 5.17
N SER A 472 13.26 -15.39 4.23
CA SER A 472 13.06 -16.81 4.50
C SER A 472 13.84 -17.66 3.49
N ALA A 473 14.02 -18.95 3.80
CA ALA A 473 14.59 -19.91 2.87
C ALA A 473 13.72 -20.09 1.61
N ASP A 474 12.40 -20.02 1.75
CA ASP A 474 11.44 -20.21 0.67
C ASP A 474 10.71 -18.91 0.30
N MET A 475 10.51 -18.68 -1.01
CA MET A 475 9.77 -17.53 -1.57
C MET A 475 8.28 -17.51 -1.17
N THR A 476 7.72 -18.70 -0.93
CA THR A 476 6.29 -18.88 -0.64
C THR A 476 5.97 -18.83 0.85
N THR A 477 6.97 -18.62 1.72
CA THR A 477 6.77 -18.54 3.16
C THR A 477 5.78 -17.44 3.52
N HIS A 478 4.82 -17.78 4.37
CA HIS A 478 3.76 -16.91 4.85
C HIS A 478 3.27 -17.32 6.24
N ASN A 479 2.51 -16.44 6.86
CA ASN A 479 1.87 -16.70 8.16
C ASN A 479 0.49 -17.33 7.97
N THR A 480 0.15 -18.29 8.82
CA THR A 480 -1.17 -18.92 8.89
C THR A 480 -1.75 -18.82 10.28
N PHE A 481 -3.03 -19.12 10.46
CA PHE A 481 -3.66 -19.12 11.80
C PHE A 481 -3.12 -20.20 12.74
N GLU A 482 -2.46 -21.23 12.18
CA GLU A 482 -1.76 -22.29 12.92
C GLU A 482 -0.32 -21.92 13.23
N GLN A 483 0.29 -21.08 12.37
CA GLN A 483 1.68 -20.61 12.47
C GLN A 483 1.75 -19.09 12.25
N PRO A 484 1.25 -18.29 13.19
CA PRO A 484 1.10 -16.84 13.00
C PRO A 484 2.43 -16.07 12.91
N ASP A 485 3.51 -16.65 13.43
CA ASP A 485 4.86 -16.06 13.46
C ASP A 485 5.87 -16.81 12.56
N ASN A 486 5.39 -17.58 11.57
CA ASN A 486 6.25 -18.35 10.67
C ASN A 486 7.22 -17.45 9.88
N LEU A 487 6.81 -16.24 9.57
CA LEU A 487 7.63 -15.20 8.94
C LEU A 487 7.46 -13.87 9.70
N LYS A 488 8.52 -13.41 10.34
CA LYS A 488 8.56 -12.14 11.06
C LYS A 488 9.96 -11.52 10.97
N PRO A 489 10.10 -10.21 11.18
CA PRO A 489 11.41 -9.56 11.16
C PRO A 489 12.31 -10.02 12.31
N GLU A 490 13.55 -10.31 11.97
CA GLU A 490 14.62 -10.67 12.91
C GLU A 490 15.67 -9.56 12.98
N PRO A 491 16.49 -9.49 14.06
CA PRO A 491 17.63 -8.61 14.10
C PRO A 491 18.57 -8.85 12.94
N PHE A 492 19.03 -7.77 12.31
CA PHE A 492 19.98 -7.83 11.20
C PHE A 492 21.36 -7.34 11.69
N THR A 493 22.35 -8.23 11.66
CA THR A 493 23.71 -7.99 12.18
C THR A 493 24.78 -7.96 11.10
N ASP A 494 24.43 -8.31 9.85
CA ASP A 494 25.38 -8.29 8.73
C ASP A 494 25.48 -6.88 8.11
N VAL A 495 25.80 -5.91 8.97
CA VAL A 495 26.05 -4.52 8.62
C VAL A 495 27.17 -3.97 9.50
N GLN A 496 28.14 -3.29 8.88
CA GLN A 496 29.28 -2.70 9.57
C GLN A 496 29.49 -1.26 9.10
N LEU A 497 29.77 -0.36 10.06
CA LEU A 497 30.20 0.99 9.70
C LEU A 497 31.60 0.92 9.06
N ALA A 498 31.76 1.60 7.94
CA ALA A 498 32.99 1.63 7.15
C ALA A 498 33.21 3.04 6.58
N GLY A 499 34.30 3.69 6.99
CA GLY A 499 34.61 5.06 6.54
C GLY A 499 33.47 6.03 6.88
N ASN A 500 32.93 6.70 5.86
CA ASN A 500 31.80 7.62 5.98
C ASN A 500 30.43 6.95 5.73
N GLY A 501 30.33 5.64 5.87
CA GLY A 501 29.08 4.93 5.56
C GLY A 501 29.04 3.54 6.19
N PHE A 502 28.57 2.57 5.43
CA PHE A 502 28.49 1.18 5.89
C PHE A 502 28.69 0.18 4.75
N THR A 503 29.06 -1.02 5.11
CA THR A 503 28.99 -2.20 4.23
C THR A 503 27.98 -3.19 4.79
N THR A 504 27.27 -3.89 3.89
CA THR A 504 26.29 -4.90 4.29
C THR A 504 26.13 -5.95 3.20
N THR A 505 25.73 -7.16 3.59
CA THR A 505 25.33 -8.23 2.70
C THR A 505 23.85 -8.53 2.90
N LEU A 506 23.02 -8.13 1.93
CA LEU A 506 21.58 -8.41 1.96
C LEU A 506 21.34 -9.88 1.61
N PRO A 507 20.65 -10.66 2.45
CA PRO A 507 20.26 -12.01 2.08
C PRO A 507 19.42 -12.03 0.78
N PRO A 508 19.36 -13.15 0.06
CA PRO A 508 18.40 -13.29 -1.04
C PRO A 508 16.97 -13.03 -0.58
N LYS A 509 16.12 -12.49 -1.47
CA LYS A 509 14.68 -12.25 -1.20
C LYS A 509 14.42 -11.62 0.18
N SER A 510 15.05 -10.49 0.43
CA SER A 510 15.00 -9.83 1.74
C SER A 510 14.51 -8.40 1.68
N VAL A 511 13.85 -7.98 2.75
CA VAL A 511 13.60 -6.57 3.09
C VAL A 511 14.40 -6.25 4.33
N VAL A 512 15.27 -5.24 4.26
CA VAL A 512 16.15 -4.80 5.35
C VAL A 512 15.85 -3.34 5.67
N ALA A 513 15.73 -3.04 6.96
CA ALA A 513 15.66 -1.66 7.45
C ALA A 513 16.82 -1.39 8.40
N LEU A 514 17.58 -0.33 8.14
CA LEU A 514 18.72 0.11 8.92
C LEU A 514 18.43 1.46 9.59
N GLU A 515 18.91 1.61 10.80
CA GLU A 515 18.95 2.89 11.52
C GLU A 515 20.40 3.21 11.85
N LEU A 516 20.87 4.41 11.44
CA LEU A 516 22.22 4.92 11.68
C LEU A 516 22.12 6.16 12.58
N LYS A 517 22.93 6.16 13.67
CA LYS A 517 22.99 7.25 14.69
C LYS A 517 24.39 7.71 14.97
#